data_5340136af26cb282f7ac69ffe0344ba3
#
_entry.id   5340136af26cb282f7ac69ffe0344ba3
#
_cell.length_a   1.000
_cell.length_b   1.000
_cell.length_c   1.000
_cell.angle_alpha   90.00
_cell.angle_beta   90.00
_cell.angle_gamma   90.00
#
_symmetry.space_group_name_H-M   'P 1'
#
loop_
_entity.id
_entity.type
_entity.pdbx_description
1 polymer ?
#
loop_
_entity_poly.entity_id
_entity_poly.type
_entity_poly.pdbx_seq_one_letter_code
_entity_poly.pdbx_strand_id
1 'polypeptide(L)'
;MKQYYLGIEFGSTRVKAVLIDGEHRIVKSGDYTWKSSLENGVWTYHMEDVQTGLRTAIRNLGELPGAVSAMGISGMMHGYLAFDKDWNLLAPFRTWQNTMTGEAAEQLTAEFGFNIPQ
;
A
#
# COMPACT_ATOMS: atom_id res chain seq x y z
N MET A 1 -26.77 18.29 4.91
CA MET A 1 -26.35 16.99 4.39
C MET A 1 -25.18 16.46 5.20
N LYS A 2 -25.23 15.18 5.57
CA LYS A 2 -24.08 14.55 6.22
C LYS A 2 -22.97 14.32 5.20
N GLN A 3 -21.75 14.64 5.61
CA GLN A 3 -20.57 14.37 4.80
C GLN A 3 -19.88 13.10 5.29
N TYR A 4 -19.38 12.33 4.34
CA TYR A 4 -18.62 11.10 4.60
C TYR A 4 -17.26 11.16 3.92
N TYR A 5 -16.28 10.58 4.55
CA TYR A 5 -14.91 10.56 4.05
C TYR A 5 -14.41 9.12 4.09
N LEU A 6 -13.65 8.74 3.08
CA LEU A 6 -13.11 7.38 2.95
C LEU A 6 -11.60 7.41 3.13
N GLY A 7 -11.11 6.62 4.08
CA GLY A 7 -9.69 6.36 4.24
C GLY A 7 -9.35 4.97 3.73
N ILE A 8 -8.26 4.85 2.98
CA ILE A 8 -7.76 3.57 2.51
C ILE A 8 -6.31 3.43 2.95
N GLU A 9 -5.99 2.30 3.59
CA GLU A 9 -4.65 2.00 4.06
C GLU A 9 -4.17 0.70 3.41
N PHE A 10 -3.03 0.80 2.73
CA PHE A 10 -2.30 -0.36 2.22
C PHE A 10 -1.21 -0.72 3.22
N GLY A 11 -1.55 -1.58 4.18
CA GLY A 11 -0.62 -2.03 5.20
C GLY A 11 0.17 -3.26 4.77
N SER A 12 1.12 -3.68 5.57
CA SER A 12 1.96 -4.84 5.28
C SER A 12 1.20 -6.17 5.32
N THR A 13 0.10 -6.24 6.05
CA THR A 13 -0.69 -7.47 6.22
C THR A 13 -2.12 -7.37 5.73
N ARG A 14 -2.61 -6.17 5.45
CA ARG A 14 -3.98 -5.98 4.96
C ARG A 14 -4.18 -4.66 4.26
N VAL A 15 -5.18 -4.63 3.41
CA VAL A 15 -5.77 -3.39 2.88
C VAL A 15 -7.01 -3.11 3.70
N LYS A 16 -7.14 -1.89 4.20
CA LYS A 16 -8.27 -1.50 5.05
C LYS A 16 -8.95 -0.27 4.48
N ALA A 17 -10.28 -0.30 4.45
CA ALA A 17 -11.10 0.85 4.08
C ALA A 17 -11.94 1.25 5.30
N VAL A 18 -11.98 2.54 5.58
CA VAL A 18 -12.73 3.10 6.71
C VAL A 18 -13.57 4.27 6.22
N LEU A 19 -14.85 4.22 6.51
CA LEU A 19 -15.76 5.34 6.25
C LEU A 19 -16.00 6.09 7.56
N ILE A 20 -15.75 7.39 7.56
CA ILE A 20 -16.01 8.25 8.71
C ILE A 20 -17.05 9.31 8.35
N ASP A 21 -17.70 9.84 9.37
CA ASP A 21 -18.63 10.97 9.22
C ASP A 21 -17.91 12.32 9.43
N GLY A 22 -18.65 13.42 9.35
CA GLY A 22 -18.10 14.76 9.52
C GLY A 22 -17.59 15.06 10.93
N GLU A 23 -17.89 14.21 11.91
CA GLU A 23 -17.40 14.32 13.29
C GLU A 23 -16.24 13.35 13.55
N HIS A 24 -15.69 12.76 12.47
CA HIS A 24 -14.57 11.81 12.50
C HIS A 24 -14.87 10.49 13.21
N ARG A 25 -16.14 10.12 13.31
CA ARG A 25 -16.54 8.83 13.88
C ARG A 25 -16.53 7.77 12.79
N ILE A 26 -16.07 6.58 13.13
CA ILE A 26 -16.08 5.44 12.20
C ILE A 26 -17.52 4.98 12.02
N VAL A 27 -17.98 5.01 10.78
CA VAL A 27 -19.32 4.55 10.39
C VAL A 27 -19.31 3.12 9.91
N LYS A 28 -18.33 2.80 9.07
CA LYS A 28 -18.12 1.44 8.52
C LYS A 28 -16.64 1.20 8.32
N SER A 29 -16.27 -0.09 8.36
CA SER A 29 -14.91 -0.50 7.99
C SER A 29 -14.96 -1.84 7.28
N GLY A 30 -14.01 -2.04 6.37
CA GLY A 30 -13.83 -3.29 5.67
C GLY A 30 -12.35 -3.53 5.42
N ASP A 31 -11.94 -4.79 5.33
CA ASP A 31 -10.55 -5.11 5.09
C ASP A 31 -10.39 -6.33 4.19
N TYR A 32 -9.14 -6.56 3.79
CA TYR A 32 -8.69 -7.72 3.04
C TYR A 32 -7.29 -8.05 3.51
N THR A 33 -7.09 -9.26 4.00
CA THR A 33 -5.77 -9.73 4.42
C THR A 33 -4.96 -10.17 3.21
N TRP A 34 -3.77 -9.66 3.10
CA TRP A 34 -2.81 -10.06 2.06
C TRP A 34 -1.45 -10.33 2.69
N LYS A 35 -0.54 -10.89 1.91
CA LYS A 35 0.83 -11.09 2.36
C LYS A 35 1.77 -11.16 1.17
N SER A 36 3.02 -10.77 1.42
CA SER A 36 4.09 -10.98 0.45
C SER A 36 4.46 -12.45 0.36
N SER A 37 5.00 -12.85 -0.77
CA SER A 37 5.58 -14.16 -0.96
C SER A 37 7.06 -14.05 -1.33
N LEU A 38 7.83 -15.04 -0.91
CA LEU A 38 9.25 -15.12 -1.29
C LEU A 38 9.35 -15.85 -2.63
N GLU A 39 9.65 -15.09 -3.69
CA GLU A 39 9.72 -15.61 -5.05
C GLU A 39 11.14 -15.36 -5.61
N ASN A 40 11.82 -16.42 -5.99
CA ASN A 40 13.20 -16.35 -6.50
C ASN A 40 14.14 -15.57 -5.56
N GLY A 41 13.96 -15.73 -4.25
CA GLY A 41 14.73 -15.04 -3.24
C GLY A 41 14.33 -13.60 -2.98
N VAL A 42 13.21 -13.13 -3.55
CA VAL A 42 12.74 -11.74 -3.43
C VAL A 42 11.34 -11.70 -2.86
N TRP A 43 11.17 -10.94 -1.78
CA TRP A 43 9.86 -10.70 -1.20
C TRP A 43 9.03 -9.81 -2.13
N THR A 44 7.86 -10.30 -2.52
CA THR A 44 7.07 -9.72 -3.60
C THR A 44 5.59 -9.70 -3.22
N TYR A 45 4.89 -8.60 -3.58
CA TYR A 45 3.43 -8.56 -3.67
C TYR A 45 3.03 -8.63 -5.14
N HIS A 46 1.88 -9.22 -5.41
CA HIS A 46 1.31 -9.22 -6.75
C HIS A 46 0.35 -8.04 -6.93
N MET A 47 0.46 -7.34 -8.04
CA MET A 47 -0.45 -6.20 -8.33
C MET A 47 -1.91 -6.64 -8.40
N GLU A 48 -2.17 -7.87 -8.78
CA GLU A 48 -3.52 -8.44 -8.75
C GLU A 48 -4.08 -8.46 -7.34
N ASP A 49 -3.26 -8.78 -6.34
CA ASP A 49 -3.66 -8.78 -4.93
C ASP A 49 -3.91 -7.35 -4.43
N VAL A 50 -3.13 -6.38 -4.90
CA VAL A 50 -3.36 -4.97 -4.58
C VAL A 50 -4.74 -4.54 -5.05
N GLN A 51 -5.07 -4.83 -6.31
CA GLN A 51 -6.36 -4.48 -6.89
C GLN A 51 -7.52 -5.23 -6.24
N THR A 52 -7.35 -6.54 -6.04
CA THR A 52 -8.35 -7.38 -5.37
C THR A 52 -8.58 -6.91 -3.95
N GLY A 53 -7.50 -6.61 -3.23
CA GLY A 53 -7.56 -6.12 -1.85
C GLY A 53 -8.31 -4.81 -1.73
N LEU A 54 -8.02 -3.86 -2.62
CA LEU A 54 -8.72 -2.58 -2.65
C LEU A 54 -10.21 -2.76 -2.89
N ARG A 55 -10.57 -3.52 -3.92
CA ARG A 55 -11.98 -3.78 -4.26
C ARG A 55 -12.70 -4.50 -3.14
N THR A 56 -12.06 -5.50 -2.55
CA THR A 56 -12.65 -6.29 -1.47
C THR A 56 -12.85 -5.47 -0.20
N ALA A 57 -11.85 -4.67 0.18
CA ALA A 57 -11.97 -3.80 1.35
C ALA A 57 -13.11 -2.80 1.19
N ILE A 58 -13.25 -2.19 0.02
CA ILE A 58 -14.35 -1.25 -0.27
C ILE A 58 -15.69 -2.00 -0.29
N ARG A 59 -15.75 -3.15 -0.93
CA ARG A 59 -16.97 -3.96 -0.97
C ARG A 59 -17.42 -4.38 0.42
N ASN A 60 -16.49 -4.68 1.31
CA ASN A 60 -16.78 -5.09 2.68
C ASN A 60 -17.31 -3.95 3.56
N LEU A 61 -17.26 -2.69 3.09
CA LEU A 61 -17.98 -1.59 3.73
C LEU A 61 -19.49 -1.78 3.64
N GLY A 62 -19.95 -2.55 2.65
CA GLY A 62 -21.36 -2.75 2.40
C GLY A 62 -22.00 -1.51 1.77
N GLU A 63 -23.32 -1.37 1.96
CA GLU A 63 -24.05 -0.23 1.44
C GLU A 63 -23.65 1.05 2.18
N LEU A 64 -23.30 2.09 1.45
CA LEU A 64 -22.89 3.36 2.02
C LEU A 64 -24.10 4.23 2.37
N PRO A 65 -24.06 4.92 3.53
CA PRO A 65 -25.18 5.75 3.97
C PRO A 65 -25.34 7.06 3.19
N GLY A 66 -24.36 7.39 2.36
CA GLY A 66 -24.38 8.61 1.55
C GLY A 66 -23.16 8.72 0.66
N ALA A 67 -23.06 9.82 -0.06
CA ALA A 67 -21.93 10.06 -0.95
C ALA A 67 -20.64 10.36 -0.19
N VAL A 68 -19.51 9.89 -0.75
CA VAL A 68 -18.17 10.17 -0.22
C VAL A 68 -17.71 11.53 -0.76
N SER A 69 -17.40 12.46 0.13
CA SER A 69 -16.98 13.82 -0.23
C SER A 69 -15.50 13.92 -0.55
N ALA A 70 -14.69 13.12 0.11
CA ALA A 70 -13.24 13.10 -0.12
C ALA A 70 -12.66 11.76 0.31
N MET A 71 -11.47 11.45 -0.20
CA MET A 71 -10.78 10.20 0.08
C MET A 71 -9.30 10.48 0.35
N GLY A 72 -8.76 9.79 1.35
CA GLY A 72 -7.33 9.78 1.63
C GLY A 72 -6.77 8.38 1.52
N ILE A 73 -5.54 8.28 1.07
CA ILE A 73 -4.84 7.00 0.91
C ILE A 73 -3.53 7.04 1.69
N SER A 74 -3.29 5.97 2.45
CA SER A 74 -2.03 5.74 3.15
C SER A 74 -1.43 4.43 2.62
N GLY A 75 -0.12 4.40 2.47
CA GLY A 75 0.59 3.21 1.99
C GLY A 75 1.81 2.92 2.84
N MET A 76 2.29 1.66 2.75
CA MET A 76 3.52 1.28 3.41
C MET A 76 4.72 1.93 2.73
N MET A 77 5.78 2.14 3.51
CA MET A 77 7.03 2.72 3.02
C MET A 77 8.00 1.64 2.54
N HIS A 78 9.03 2.08 1.81
CA HIS A 78 10.15 1.25 1.41
C HIS A 78 9.79 0.10 0.45
N GLY A 79 8.68 0.23 -0.25
CA GLY A 79 8.35 -0.64 -1.37
C GLY A 79 8.89 -0.05 -2.68
N TYR A 80 9.11 -0.92 -3.66
CA TYR A 80 9.57 -0.48 -4.97
C TYR A 80 8.61 -0.92 -6.06
N LEU A 81 8.14 0.06 -6.84
CA LEU A 81 7.29 -0.13 -8.00
C LEU A 81 7.83 0.72 -9.14
N ALA A 82 8.00 0.14 -10.30
CA ALA A 82 8.45 0.86 -11.49
C ALA A 82 7.50 0.60 -12.65
N PHE A 83 7.12 1.67 -13.33
CA PHE A 83 6.19 1.62 -14.45
C PHE A 83 6.79 2.33 -15.66
N ASP A 84 6.39 1.92 -16.86
CA ASP A 84 6.71 2.66 -18.07
C ASP A 84 5.72 3.84 -18.24
N LYS A 85 5.87 4.58 -19.34
CA LYS A 85 5.01 5.74 -19.64
C LYS A 85 3.53 5.36 -19.82
N ASP A 86 3.24 4.11 -20.12
CA ASP A 86 1.88 3.60 -20.33
C ASP A 86 1.34 2.87 -19.10
N TRP A 87 2.02 3.04 -17.95
CA TRP A 87 1.66 2.44 -16.67
C TRP A 87 1.73 0.91 -16.65
N ASN A 88 2.58 0.31 -17.50
CA ASN A 88 2.88 -1.11 -17.41
C ASN A 88 3.94 -1.35 -16.33
N LEU A 89 3.71 -2.33 -15.48
CA LEU A 89 4.66 -2.69 -14.41
C LEU A 89 5.91 -3.33 -15.02
N LEU A 90 7.07 -2.74 -14.76
CA LEU A 90 8.36 -3.20 -15.30
C LEU A 90 9.03 -4.29 -14.50
N ALA A 91 8.71 -4.38 -13.20
CA ALA A 91 9.25 -5.39 -12.30
C ALA A 91 8.20 -5.75 -11.25
N PRO A 92 8.25 -6.97 -10.67
CA PRO A 92 7.34 -7.30 -9.58
C PRO A 92 7.45 -6.32 -8.42
N PHE A 93 6.35 -6.11 -7.70
CA PHE A 93 6.32 -5.22 -6.55
C PHE A 93 7.26 -5.73 -5.45
N ARG A 94 8.39 -5.07 -5.26
CA ARG A 94 9.40 -5.42 -4.26
C ARG A 94 9.00 -4.84 -2.91
N THR A 95 9.08 -5.64 -1.85
CA THR A 95 8.66 -5.21 -0.52
C THR A 95 9.83 -4.66 0.28
N TRP A 96 9.50 -3.98 1.39
CA TRP A 96 10.49 -3.50 2.35
C TRP A 96 11.31 -4.64 3.01
N GLN A 97 10.83 -5.89 2.93
CA GLN A 97 11.52 -7.04 3.50
C GLN A 97 12.80 -7.43 2.74
N ASN A 98 12.98 -6.89 1.54
CA ASN A 98 14.17 -7.17 0.73
C ASN A 98 15.37 -6.36 1.20
N THR A 99 16.54 -7.00 1.18
CA THR A 99 17.81 -6.36 1.55
C THR A 99 18.79 -6.32 0.37
N MET A 100 18.28 -6.46 -0.85
CA MET A 100 19.11 -6.54 -2.07
C MET A 100 19.92 -5.26 -2.35
N THR A 101 19.52 -4.13 -1.77
CA THR A 101 20.22 -2.86 -1.91
C THR A 101 21.29 -2.64 -0.84
N GLY A 102 21.48 -3.59 0.08
CA GLY A 102 22.40 -3.45 1.20
C GLY A 102 23.84 -3.24 0.77
N GLU A 103 24.31 -4.04 -0.20
CA GLU A 103 25.66 -3.92 -0.73
C GLU A 103 25.90 -2.56 -1.39
N ALA A 104 24.94 -2.08 -2.18
CA ALA A 104 25.02 -0.76 -2.79
C ALA A 104 25.02 0.34 -1.74
N ALA A 105 24.21 0.21 -0.68
CA ALA A 105 24.17 1.17 0.41
C ALA A 105 25.51 1.23 1.16
N GLU A 106 26.15 0.07 1.40
CA GLU A 106 27.47 0.00 2.01
C GLU A 106 28.54 0.69 1.16
N GLN A 107 28.54 0.43 -0.14
CA GLN A 107 29.48 1.08 -1.06
C GLN A 107 29.32 2.59 -1.09
N LEU A 108 28.09 3.08 -1.19
CA LEU A 108 27.81 4.50 -1.20
C LEU A 108 28.15 5.16 0.12
N THR A 109 27.89 4.50 1.24
CA THR A 109 28.28 4.99 2.56
C THR A 109 29.80 5.14 2.65
N ALA A 110 30.55 4.16 2.16
CA ALA A 110 32.00 4.20 2.16
C ALA A 110 32.55 5.35 1.29
N GLU A 111 31.94 5.60 0.14
CA GLU A 111 32.36 6.66 -0.77
C GLU A 111 32.03 8.07 -0.27
N PHE A 112 30.84 8.27 0.28
CA PHE A 112 30.36 9.60 0.64
C PHE A 112 30.51 9.95 2.11
N GLY A 113 30.89 8.99 2.96
CA GLY A 113 31.15 9.24 4.37
C GLY A 113 29.91 9.50 5.23
N PHE A 114 28.71 9.19 4.74
CA PHE A 114 27.47 9.27 5.52
C PHE A 114 26.60 8.06 5.23
N ASN A 115 25.70 7.73 6.16
CA ASN A 115 24.84 6.56 6.03
C ASN A 115 23.82 6.71 4.92
N ILE A 116 23.79 5.72 4.03
CA ILE A 116 22.76 5.59 3.00
C ILE A 116 21.77 4.52 3.46
N PRO A 117 20.46 4.80 3.51
CA PRO A 117 19.46 3.81 3.89
C PRO A 117 19.43 2.62 2.94
N GLN A 118 19.22 1.43 3.49
CA GLN A 118 19.08 0.18 2.73
C GLN A 118 17.67 0.01 2.20
#